data_ff12c790d61609a1dee453943e94b7e2
#
_entry.id   ff12c790d61609a1dee453943e94b7e2
#
_cell.length_a   1.000
_cell.length_b   1.000
_cell.length_c   1.000
_cell.angle_alpha   90.00
_cell.angle_beta   90.00
_cell.angle_gamma   90.00
#
_symmetry.space_group_name_H-M   'P 1'
#
loop_
_entity.id
_entity.type
_entity.pdbx_description
1 polymer ?
#
loop_
_entity_poly.entity_id
_entity_poly.type
_entity_poly.pdbx_seq_one_letter_code
_entity_poly.pdbx_strand_id
1 'polypeptide(L)'
;MRWLLLAVLMIEACVPTPTAKLPLTCGATTGGHVGAETQLRFVEASDTEIVLTFGASAQSNVFDVPAFELIPLEGAGAARAYRLRVTGASTLNPDGTASYRGLRGLEPGGRTVRAINLIDESARVVTFTVLLERDVCPFLAAKAYEYGKSPRAQIALTFGGASAFTIETISDAVGGAPIGTPVQASGAGYEPSSTITITLGGRRIWDTTANADGTFDSGFWIPDREPGLYTVTATDGHGHIGTTTLRVMAQRTKK
;
A
#
# COMPACT_ATOMS: atom_id res chain seq x y z
N MET A 1 -8.53 68.69 34.83
CA MET A 1 -7.57 67.60 34.57
C MET A 1 -8.33 66.32 34.26
N ARG A 2 -8.42 65.97 32.98
CA ARG A 2 -9.08 64.75 32.51
C ARG A 2 -8.00 63.70 32.16
N TRP A 3 -7.98 62.59 32.84
CA TRP A 3 -7.09 61.48 32.57
C TRP A 3 -7.76 60.57 31.50
N LEU A 4 -7.16 60.49 30.32
CA LEU A 4 -7.49 59.52 29.28
C LEU A 4 -6.73 58.22 29.59
N LEU A 5 -7.44 57.17 29.98
CA LEU A 5 -6.92 55.82 30.06
C LEU A 5 -6.93 55.21 28.64
N LEU A 6 -5.75 55.02 28.06
CA LEU A 6 -5.55 54.26 26.83
C LEU A 6 -5.56 52.76 27.18
N ALA A 7 -6.62 52.08 26.82
CA ALA A 7 -6.66 50.60 26.86
C ALA A 7 -5.93 50.07 25.61
N VAL A 8 -4.75 49.49 25.81
CA VAL A 8 -4.03 48.76 24.78
C VAL A 8 -4.64 47.38 24.70
N LEU A 9 -5.40 47.08 23.61
CA LEU A 9 -5.87 45.73 23.26
C LEU A 9 -4.66 44.95 22.77
N MET A 10 -4.18 44.02 23.56
CA MET A 10 -3.25 42.97 23.12
C MET A 10 -4.04 41.98 22.30
N ILE A 11 -3.90 42.02 20.97
CA ILE A 11 -4.37 40.96 20.07
C ILE A 11 -3.32 39.86 20.13
N GLU A 12 -3.56 38.87 20.95
CA GLU A 12 -2.80 37.60 20.87
C GLU A 12 -3.12 36.93 19.53
N ALA A 13 -2.20 37.07 18.60
CA ALA A 13 -2.23 36.30 17.36
C ALA A 13 -2.02 34.84 17.72
N CYS A 14 -3.09 34.05 17.64
CA CYS A 14 -2.99 32.59 17.63
C CYS A 14 -2.11 32.16 16.45
N VAL A 15 -0.81 32.00 16.70
CA VAL A 15 0.10 31.34 15.77
C VAL A 15 -0.30 29.87 15.78
N PRO A 16 -0.76 29.29 14.66
CA PRO A 16 -1.05 27.86 14.63
C PRO A 16 0.24 27.10 14.95
N THR A 17 0.23 26.39 16.07
CA THR A 17 1.31 25.48 16.43
C THR A 17 1.49 24.48 15.29
N PRO A 18 2.69 24.30 14.72
CA PRO A 18 2.91 23.31 13.69
C PRO A 18 2.56 21.95 14.31
N THR A 19 1.56 21.29 13.75
CA THR A 19 1.16 19.94 14.15
C THR A 19 2.36 19.04 13.92
N ALA A 20 2.98 18.57 14.99
CA ALA A 20 4.09 17.64 14.91
C ALA A 20 3.59 16.42 14.11
N LYS A 21 4.20 16.16 12.95
CA LYS A 21 3.89 15.02 12.12
C LYS A 21 4.30 13.79 12.92
N LEU A 22 3.33 13.02 13.42
CA LEU A 22 3.60 11.78 14.11
C LEU A 22 4.44 10.87 13.21
N PRO A 23 5.47 10.22 13.72
CA PRO A 23 6.26 9.30 12.92
C PRO A 23 5.36 8.17 12.43
N LEU A 24 5.51 7.82 11.16
CA LEU A 24 4.83 6.69 10.53
C LEU A 24 5.22 5.41 11.29
N THR A 25 4.27 4.77 11.95
CA THR A 25 4.49 3.48 12.62
C THR A 25 3.87 2.38 11.77
N CYS A 26 4.69 1.81 10.89
CA CYS A 26 4.30 0.60 10.18
C CYS A 26 4.52 -0.59 11.11
N GLY A 27 3.46 -1.26 11.48
CA GLY A 27 3.52 -2.43 12.36
C GLY A 27 4.17 -3.65 11.70
N ALA A 28 4.56 -4.63 12.51
CA ALA A 28 4.94 -5.94 12.02
C ALA A 28 3.71 -6.63 11.39
N THR A 29 3.92 -7.26 10.24
CA THR A 29 2.88 -7.99 9.50
C THR A 29 3.32 -9.44 9.33
N THR A 30 2.44 -10.38 9.63
CA THR A 30 2.68 -11.81 9.46
C THR A 30 1.62 -12.44 8.58
N GLY A 31 1.95 -13.56 7.93
CA GLY A 31 1.00 -14.32 7.12
C GLY A 31 1.59 -15.62 6.59
N GLY A 32 0.90 -16.25 5.66
CA GLY A 32 1.28 -17.53 5.10
C GLY A 32 1.00 -18.72 6.03
N HIS A 33 1.42 -19.91 5.61
CA HIS A 33 1.14 -21.16 6.28
C HIS A 33 2.41 -21.78 6.88
N VAL A 34 2.37 -22.04 8.20
CA VAL A 34 3.45 -22.77 8.89
C VAL A 34 3.43 -24.24 8.43
N GLY A 35 4.56 -24.74 7.94
CA GLY A 35 4.68 -26.10 7.41
C GLY A 35 4.66 -26.17 5.88
N ALA A 36 4.41 -25.08 5.16
CA ALA A 36 4.66 -25.03 3.74
C ALA A 36 6.17 -25.23 3.47
N GLU A 37 6.50 -26.10 2.50
CA GLU A 37 7.88 -26.32 2.05
C GLU A 37 8.01 -25.83 0.61
N THR A 38 8.72 -24.73 0.46
CA THR A 38 8.85 -24.03 -0.81
C THR A 38 10.31 -23.76 -1.16
N GLN A 39 10.54 -23.44 -2.41
CA GLN A 39 11.85 -23.03 -2.91
C GLN A 39 11.73 -21.65 -3.54
N LEU A 40 12.56 -20.73 -3.10
CA LEU A 40 12.67 -19.42 -3.75
C LEU A 40 13.14 -19.63 -5.20
N ARG A 41 12.43 -19.04 -6.15
CA ARG A 41 12.72 -19.11 -7.59
C ARG A 41 13.15 -17.79 -8.15
N PHE A 42 12.40 -16.73 -7.84
CA PHE A 42 12.65 -15.38 -8.37
C PHE A 42 12.45 -14.34 -7.29
N VAL A 43 13.24 -13.29 -7.37
CA VAL A 43 13.07 -12.02 -6.68
C VAL A 43 13.10 -10.95 -7.74
N GLU A 44 12.02 -10.21 -7.86
CA GLU A 44 11.88 -9.08 -8.77
C GLU A 44 11.65 -7.82 -7.94
N ALA A 45 12.29 -6.73 -8.31
CA ALA A 45 12.15 -5.46 -7.63
C ALA A 45 12.02 -4.32 -8.64
N SER A 46 11.10 -3.43 -8.38
CA SER A 46 10.89 -2.17 -9.09
C SER A 46 10.95 -1.01 -8.11
N ASP A 47 10.69 0.22 -8.57
CA ASP A 47 10.63 1.40 -7.69
C ASP A 47 9.58 1.28 -6.58
N THR A 48 8.49 0.59 -6.86
CA THR A 48 7.33 0.57 -5.96
C THR A 48 6.90 -0.84 -5.54
N GLU A 49 7.54 -1.88 -6.04
CA GLU A 49 7.11 -3.25 -5.78
C GLU A 49 8.29 -4.20 -5.67
N ILE A 50 8.18 -5.14 -4.74
CA ILE A 50 9.07 -6.30 -4.60
C ILE A 50 8.20 -7.54 -4.64
N VAL A 51 8.54 -8.49 -5.53
CA VAL A 51 7.82 -9.75 -5.68
C VAL A 51 8.78 -10.92 -5.46
N LEU A 52 8.47 -11.75 -4.48
CA LEU A 52 9.15 -13.03 -4.25
C LEU A 52 8.27 -14.16 -4.79
N THR A 53 8.83 -14.97 -5.68
CA THR A 53 8.12 -16.12 -6.25
C THR A 53 8.75 -17.42 -5.77
N PHE A 54 7.89 -18.30 -5.24
CA PHE A 54 8.26 -19.60 -4.71
C PHE A 54 7.65 -20.71 -5.57
N GLY A 55 8.37 -21.83 -5.68
CA GLY A 55 7.87 -23.06 -6.27
C GLY A 55 7.73 -24.15 -5.21
N ALA A 56 6.97 -25.20 -5.51
CA ALA A 56 6.89 -26.37 -4.65
C ALA A 56 8.27 -27.03 -4.47
N SER A 57 8.53 -27.52 -3.28
CA SER A 57 9.57 -28.52 -3.06
C SER A 57 9.11 -29.87 -3.59
N ALA A 58 9.97 -30.60 -4.29
CA ALA A 58 9.65 -31.93 -4.80
C ALA A 58 9.30 -32.95 -3.69
N GLN A 59 9.56 -32.58 -2.44
CA GLN A 59 9.33 -33.46 -1.27
C GLN A 59 8.07 -33.08 -0.47
N SER A 60 7.41 -31.98 -0.81
CA SER A 60 6.23 -31.53 -0.06
C SER A 60 4.93 -31.91 -0.74
N ASN A 61 4.03 -32.53 0.02
CA ASN A 61 2.64 -32.80 -0.39
C ASN A 61 1.72 -31.58 -0.09
N VAL A 62 2.22 -30.58 0.63
CA VAL A 62 1.47 -29.37 0.99
C VAL A 62 2.17 -28.19 0.35
N PHE A 63 1.52 -27.63 -0.64
CA PHE A 63 1.98 -26.40 -1.28
C PHE A 63 1.05 -25.25 -0.91
N ASP A 64 1.63 -24.24 -0.30
CA ASP A 64 0.93 -23.00 0.07
C ASP A 64 1.93 -21.84 0.12
N VAL A 65 1.44 -20.64 0.40
CA VAL A 65 2.29 -19.51 0.71
C VAL A 65 3.13 -19.83 1.95
N PRO A 66 4.46 -19.76 1.91
CA PRO A 66 5.29 -19.99 3.08
C PRO A 66 5.02 -18.94 4.16
N ALA A 67 5.16 -19.32 5.42
CA ALA A 67 4.99 -18.38 6.52
C ALA A 67 5.99 -17.24 6.40
N PHE A 68 5.53 -16.01 6.59
CA PHE A 68 6.38 -14.82 6.52
C PHE A 68 6.09 -13.85 7.66
N GLU A 69 7.10 -13.05 7.94
CA GLU A 69 7.07 -11.97 8.91
C GLU A 69 7.83 -10.76 8.31
N LEU A 70 7.14 -9.63 8.20
CA LEU A 70 7.72 -8.36 7.80
C LEU A 70 7.79 -7.45 9.02
N ILE A 71 9.00 -7.04 9.40
CA ILE A 71 9.27 -6.25 10.60
C ILE A 71 9.94 -4.95 10.20
N PRO A 72 9.43 -3.77 10.63
CA PRO A 72 10.16 -2.52 10.49
C PRO A 72 11.44 -2.57 11.34
N LEU A 73 12.56 -2.11 10.80
CA LEU A 73 13.81 -1.96 11.51
C LEU A 73 13.93 -0.54 12.02
N GLU A 74 14.01 -0.38 13.34
CA GLU A 74 14.22 0.92 13.97
C GLU A 74 15.65 1.45 13.70
N GLY A 75 15.79 2.77 13.59
CA GLY A 75 17.09 3.44 13.55
C GLY A 75 17.78 3.51 12.19
N ALA A 76 17.10 3.22 11.11
CA ALA A 76 17.66 3.30 9.74
C ALA A 76 17.84 4.74 9.20
N GLY A 77 17.90 5.75 10.05
CA GLY A 77 18.10 7.16 9.64
C GLY A 77 16.88 7.74 8.89
N ALA A 78 17.13 8.47 7.80
CA ALA A 78 16.06 9.06 6.98
C ALA A 78 15.37 8.02 6.07
N ALA A 79 15.99 6.88 5.82
CA ALA A 79 15.46 5.78 5.03
C ALA A 79 14.86 4.71 5.95
N ARG A 80 13.68 4.18 5.61
CA ARG A 80 13.13 3.03 6.30
C ARG A 80 13.77 1.75 5.82
N ALA A 81 13.94 0.83 6.77
CA ALA A 81 14.36 -0.53 6.49
C ALA A 81 13.36 -1.52 7.08
N TYR A 82 13.10 -2.58 6.32
CA TYR A 82 12.28 -3.71 6.75
C TYR A 82 13.10 -4.99 6.69
N ARG A 83 12.81 -5.89 7.63
CA ARG A 83 13.26 -7.28 7.54
C ARG A 83 12.07 -8.14 7.13
N LEU A 84 12.20 -8.82 6.00
CA LEU A 84 11.26 -9.85 5.57
C LEU A 84 11.89 -11.21 5.84
N ARG A 85 11.31 -11.97 6.77
CA ARG A 85 11.71 -13.33 7.09
C ARG A 85 10.66 -14.29 6.53
N VAL A 86 11.09 -15.25 5.73
CA VAL A 86 10.22 -16.27 5.14
C VAL A 86 10.65 -17.62 5.67
N THR A 87 9.75 -18.29 6.38
CA THR A 87 9.97 -19.62 6.98
C THR A 87 9.32 -20.69 6.12
N GLY A 88 9.95 -21.84 5.98
CA GLY A 88 9.51 -22.90 5.04
C GLY A 88 9.99 -22.67 3.61
N ALA A 89 10.89 -21.72 3.39
CA ALA A 89 11.49 -21.43 2.09
C ALA A 89 13.00 -21.76 2.10
N SER A 90 13.50 -22.25 0.96
CA SER A 90 14.92 -22.53 0.74
C SER A 90 15.37 -21.95 -0.60
N THR A 91 16.63 -21.57 -0.69
CA THR A 91 17.31 -21.20 -1.95
C THR A 91 17.94 -22.41 -2.65
N LEU A 92 17.85 -23.58 -2.04
CA LEU A 92 18.38 -24.84 -2.57
C LEU A 92 17.24 -25.82 -2.89
N ASN A 93 17.46 -26.62 -3.92
CA ASN A 93 16.68 -27.81 -4.19
C ASN A 93 17.03 -28.94 -3.19
N PRO A 94 16.22 -29.98 -3.08
CA PRO A 94 16.51 -31.13 -2.19
C PRO A 94 17.82 -31.85 -2.47
N ASP A 95 18.31 -31.76 -3.70
CA ASP A 95 19.60 -32.34 -4.13
C ASP A 95 20.81 -31.41 -3.82
N GLY A 96 20.57 -30.30 -3.13
CA GLY A 96 21.60 -29.31 -2.79
C GLY A 96 21.94 -28.33 -3.92
N THR A 97 21.35 -28.47 -5.10
CA THR A 97 21.56 -27.50 -6.19
C THR A 97 20.79 -26.20 -5.94
N ALA A 98 21.30 -25.08 -6.45
CA ALA A 98 20.63 -23.79 -6.28
C ALA A 98 19.24 -23.75 -6.98
N SER A 99 18.19 -23.50 -6.22
CA SER A 99 16.85 -23.21 -6.75
C SER A 99 16.67 -21.74 -7.12
N TYR A 100 17.38 -20.87 -6.41
CA TYR A 100 17.48 -19.44 -6.68
C TYR A 100 18.86 -19.11 -7.25
N ARG A 101 18.88 -18.55 -8.46
CA ARG A 101 20.10 -18.17 -9.18
C ARG A 101 20.18 -16.66 -9.41
N GLY A 102 19.29 -15.89 -8.77
CA GLY A 102 19.25 -14.44 -8.88
C GLY A 102 20.35 -13.76 -8.07
N LEU A 103 20.40 -12.44 -8.20
CA LEU A 103 21.32 -11.60 -7.43
C LEU A 103 20.91 -11.61 -5.95
N ARG A 104 21.91 -11.60 -5.06
CA ARG A 104 21.67 -11.50 -3.61
C ARG A 104 21.25 -10.09 -3.20
N GLY A 105 21.53 -9.09 -4.01
CA GLY A 105 21.10 -7.71 -3.85
C GLY A 105 20.55 -7.17 -5.16
N LEU A 106 19.40 -6.53 -5.12
CA LEU A 106 18.79 -5.80 -6.22
C LEU A 106 18.62 -4.34 -5.81
N GLU A 107 19.09 -3.44 -6.65
CA GLU A 107 18.96 -1.99 -6.49
C GLU A 107 18.17 -1.44 -7.68
N PRO A 108 16.84 -1.37 -7.57
CA PRO A 108 16.01 -0.89 -8.70
C PRO A 108 16.27 0.58 -9.06
N GLY A 109 17.00 1.32 -8.21
CA GLY A 109 17.34 2.72 -8.47
C GLY A 109 16.14 3.67 -8.45
N GLY A 110 15.07 3.26 -7.80
CA GLY A 110 13.84 4.00 -7.70
C GLY A 110 13.86 5.09 -6.63
N ARG A 111 12.77 5.83 -6.55
CA ARG A 111 12.56 6.89 -5.54
C ARG A 111 11.94 6.36 -4.24
N THR A 112 11.51 5.12 -4.23
CA THR A 112 10.85 4.49 -3.09
C THR A 112 11.62 3.28 -2.61
N VAL A 113 11.76 2.25 -3.42
CA VAL A 113 12.59 1.08 -3.10
C VAL A 113 14.03 1.37 -3.54
N ARG A 114 14.93 1.45 -2.55
CA ARG A 114 16.35 1.61 -2.79
C ARG A 114 17.00 0.27 -3.11
N ALA A 115 16.79 -0.72 -2.24
CA ALA A 115 17.40 -2.03 -2.40
C ALA A 115 16.61 -3.13 -1.69
N ILE A 116 16.75 -4.36 -2.18
CA ILE A 116 16.43 -5.58 -1.45
C ILE A 116 17.66 -6.47 -1.42
N ASN A 117 18.06 -6.92 -0.23
CA ASN A 117 19.22 -7.76 -0.04
C ASN A 117 18.85 -9.05 0.68
N LEU A 118 19.27 -10.19 0.12
CA LEU A 118 19.25 -11.48 0.81
C LEU A 118 20.38 -11.50 1.83
N ILE A 119 20.07 -11.49 3.11
CA ILE A 119 21.03 -11.35 4.20
C ILE A 119 21.33 -12.64 4.94
N ASP A 120 20.38 -13.58 4.93
CA ASP A 120 20.52 -14.87 5.60
C ASP A 120 19.72 -15.93 4.86
N GLU A 121 20.33 -17.11 4.75
CA GLU A 121 19.70 -18.33 4.26
C GLU A 121 20.19 -19.50 5.12
N SER A 122 19.37 -19.86 6.06
CA SER A 122 19.57 -21.05 6.88
C SER A 122 18.56 -22.13 6.50
N ALA A 123 18.68 -23.32 7.08
CA ALA A 123 17.76 -24.43 6.79
C ALA A 123 16.30 -23.97 6.85
N ARG A 124 15.67 -23.80 5.68
CA ARG A 124 14.24 -23.44 5.49
C ARG A 124 13.85 -22.04 5.99
N VAL A 125 14.79 -21.14 6.10
CA VAL A 125 14.52 -19.72 6.39
C VAL A 125 15.31 -18.87 5.40
N VAL A 126 14.61 -17.93 4.77
CA VAL A 126 15.23 -16.93 3.88
C VAL A 126 14.89 -15.56 4.44
N THR A 127 15.90 -14.73 4.63
CA THR A 127 15.74 -13.40 5.23
C THR A 127 16.26 -12.34 4.29
N PHE A 128 15.43 -11.34 4.06
CA PHE A 128 15.76 -10.17 3.26
C PHE A 128 15.76 -8.91 4.10
N THR A 129 16.62 -7.96 3.75
CA THR A 129 16.48 -6.56 4.15
C THR A 129 16.00 -5.75 2.98
N VAL A 130 14.93 -5.01 3.18
CA VAL A 130 14.38 -4.05 2.22
C VAL A 130 14.73 -2.66 2.68
N LEU A 131 15.37 -1.87 1.84
CA LEU A 131 15.76 -0.49 2.10
C LEU A 131 14.93 0.46 1.25
N LEU A 132 14.41 1.50 1.88
CA LEU A 132 13.56 2.51 1.24
C LEU A 132 14.22 3.88 1.31
N GLU A 133 14.04 4.69 0.27
CA GLU A 133 14.52 6.09 0.20
C GLU A 133 13.63 7.05 1.00
N ARG A 134 12.41 6.66 1.31
CA ARG A 134 11.45 7.48 2.05
C ARG A 134 10.61 6.64 3.01
N ASP A 135 10.01 7.30 3.98
CA ASP A 135 9.09 6.67 4.92
C ASP A 135 7.79 6.29 4.21
N VAL A 136 7.64 4.99 3.93
CA VAL A 136 6.44 4.42 3.32
C VAL A 136 6.16 3.08 3.96
N CYS A 137 4.91 2.82 4.34
CA CYS A 137 4.49 1.50 4.77
C CYS A 137 4.21 0.61 3.57
N PRO A 138 4.72 -0.62 3.54
CA PRO A 138 4.38 -1.55 2.50
C PRO A 138 2.97 -2.10 2.68
N PHE A 139 2.25 -2.23 1.57
CA PHE A 139 1.15 -3.17 1.48
C PHE A 139 1.69 -4.54 1.12
N LEU A 140 1.25 -5.58 1.84
CA LEU A 140 1.71 -6.94 1.63
C LEU A 140 0.55 -7.80 1.12
N ALA A 141 0.73 -8.41 -0.05
CA ALA A 141 -0.18 -9.38 -0.62
C ALA A 141 0.54 -10.73 -0.77
N ALA A 142 -0.16 -11.81 -0.46
CA ALA A 142 0.37 -13.15 -0.63
C ALA A 142 -0.69 -14.07 -1.24
N LYS A 143 -0.28 -14.89 -2.20
CA LYS A 143 -1.19 -15.81 -2.90
C LYS A 143 -0.47 -17.08 -3.36
N ALA A 144 -1.18 -18.21 -3.32
CA ALA A 144 -0.82 -19.41 -4.05
C ALA A 144 -1.58 -19.46 -5.38
N TYR A 145 -0.94 -19.95 -6.44
CA TYR A 145 -1.54 -20.08 -7.77
C TYR A 145 -0.86 -21.19 -8.58
N GLU A 146 -1.45 -21.57 -9.68
CA GLU A 146 -0.84 -22.50 -10.62
C GLU A 146 -0.27 -21.76 -11.83
N TYR A 147 0.95 -22.11 -12.21
CA TYR A 147 1.56 -21.67 -13.45
C TYR A 147 1.80 -22.88 -14.35
N GLY A 148 0.94 -23.08 -15.33
CA GLY A 148 0.85 -24.32 -16.08
C GLY A 148 0.40 -25.47 -15.17
N LYS A 149 1.27 -26.48 -14.98
CA LYS A 149 1.03 -27.60 -14.02
C LYS A 149 1.92 -27.48 -12.77
N SER A 150 2.57 -26.35 -12.58
CA SER A 150 3.50 -26.15 -11.48
C SER A 150 2.90 -25.20 -10.45
N PRO A 151 2.69 -25.65 -9.21
CA PRO A 151 2.21 -24.77 -8.15
C PRO A 151 3.25 -23.69 -7.84
N ARG A 152 2.78 -22.46 -7.62
CA ARG A 152 3.55 -21.28 -7.31
C ARG A 152 2.92 -20.53 -6.14
N ALA A 153 3.76 -19.87 -5.35
CA ALA A 153 3.32 -18.88 -4.38
C ALA A 153 4.06 -17.57 -4.60
N GLN A 154 3.41 -16.48 -4.29
CA GLN A 154 3.99 -15.14 -4.32
C GLN A 154 3.78 -14.44 -3.00
N ILE A 155 4.78 -13.66 -2.61
CA ILE A 155 4.70 -12.61 -1.60
C ILE A 155 5.08 -11.32 -2.31
N ALA A 156 4.17 -10.36 -2.35
CA ALA A 156 4.39 -9.07 -2.98
C ALA A 156 4.33 -7.96 -1.92
N LEU A 157 5.33 -7.09 -1.92
CA LEU A 157 5.39 -5.88 -1.13
C LEU A 157 5.23 -4.70 -2.08
N THR A 158 4.19 -3.89 -1.89
CA THR A 158 3.98 -2.67 -2.67
C THR A 158 4.22 -1.45 -1.78
N PHE A 159 5.08 -0.54 -2.21
CA PHE A 159 5.51 0.63 -1.45
C PHE A 159 5.03 1.92 -2.12
N GLY A 160 4.09 2.63 -1.52
CA GLY A 160 3.66 3.96 -1.96
C GLY A 160 3.39 4.10 -3.45
N GLY A 161 3.08 2.99 -4.08
CA GLY A 161 2.66 2.90 -5.45
C GLY A 161 1.16 3.15 -5.60
N ALA A 162 0.65 2.96 -6.79
CA ALA A 162 -0.78 3.06 -7.06
C ALA A 162 -1.55 2.07 -6.17
N SER A 163 -2.15 2.60 -5.10
CA SER A 163 -3.11 1.82 -4.31
C SER A 163 -4.27 1.45 -5.22
N ALA A 164 -4.81 0.25 -5.06
CA ALA A 164 -6.01 -0.13 -5.78
C ALA A 164 -7.14 0.82 -5.38
N PHE A 165 -7.75 1.46 -6.36
CA PHE A 165 -8.86 2.37 -6.14
C PHE A 165 -9.89 2.22 -7.25
N THR A 166 -11.09 1.87 -6.88
CA THR A 166 -12.21 1.68 -7.79
C THR A 166 -13.40 2.50 -7.34
N ILE A 167 -14.20 2.96 -8.30
CA ILE A 167 -15.48 3.59 -8.04
C ILE A 167 -16.54 2.81 -8.82
N GLU A 168 -17.56 2.35 -8.11
CA GLU A 168 -18.74 1.77 -8.67
C GLU A 168 -19.90 2.76 -8.60
N THR A 169 -20.49 3.03 -9.73
CA THR A 169 -21.70 3.86 -9.79
C THR A 169 -22.91 2.98 -9.53
N ILE A 170 -23.67 3.29 -8.49
CA ILE A 170 -24.92 2.58 -8.14
C ILE A 170 -26.03 2.81 -9.18
N SER A 171 -25.80 3.71 -10.13
CA SER A 171 -26.79 3.98 -11.19
C SER A 171 -26.54 3.10 -12.41
N ASP A 172 -27.60 2.47 -12.94
CA ASP A 172 -27.63 1.72 -14.21
C ASP A 172 -27.30 2.58 -15.46
N ALA A 173 -26.77 3.78 -15.25
CA ALA A 173 -26.39 4.69 -16.30
C ALA A 173 -25.06 4.24 -16.91
N VAL A 174 -25.13 3.59 -18.06
CA VAL A 174 -23.98 3.24 -18.89
C VAL A 174 -23.12 4.49 -19.12
N GLY A 175 -21.96 4.53 -18.43
CA GLY A 175 -20.89 5.46 -18.74
C GLY A 175 -20.72 6.69 -17.84
N GLY A 176 -21.40 6.82 -16.70
CA GLY A 176 -21.15 7.93 -15.78
C GLY A 176 -22.15 8.08 -14.63
N ALA A 177 -21.86 8.97 -13.69
CA ALA A 177 -22.70 9.27 -12.54
C ALA A 177 -23.32 10.67 -12.66
N PRO A 178 -24.65 10.81 -12.59
CA PRO A 178 -25.32 12.12 -12.50
C PRO A 178 -24.92 12.87 -11.22
N ILE A 179 -24.91 14.20 -11.29
CA ILE A 179 -24.79 15.06 -10.11
C ILE A 179 -25.83 14.68 -9.07
N GLY A 180 -25.44 14.62 -7.79
CA GLY A 180 -26.33 14.29 -6.69
C GLY A 180 -26.67 12.80 -6.58
N THR A 181 -25.99 11.91 -7.30
CA THR A 181 -26.14 10.45 -7.11
C THR A 181 -25.06 9.90 -6.17
N PRO A 182 -25.38 8.85 -5.38
CA PRO A 182 -24.40 8.16 -4.58
C PRO A 182 -23.51 7.29 -5.47
N VAL A 183 -22.25 7.19 -5.11
CA VAL A 183 -21.28 6.26 -5.68
C VAL A 183 -20.58 5.51 -4.55
N GLN A 184 -20.21 4.27 -4.81
CA GLN A 184 -19.41 3.46 -3.90
C GLN A 184 -17.95 3.54 -4.34
N ALA A 185 -17.08 3.82 -3.39
CA ALA A 185 -15.63 3.85 -3.58
C ALA A 185 -14.98 2.78 -2.71
N SER A 186 -14.13 1.99 -3.27
CA SER A 186 -13.35 1.00 -2.54
C SER A 186 -11.88 1.08 -2.89
N GLY A 187 -11.03 0.70 -1.97
CA GLY A 187 -9.59 0.72 -2.19
C GLY A 187 -8.83 -0.19 -1.25
N ALA A 188 -7.59 -0.49 -1.62
CA ALA A 188 -6.67 -1.29 -0.84
C ALA A 188 -5.23 -0.77 -1.00
N GLY A 189 -4.37 -1.08 -0.04
CA GLY A 189 -2.98 -0.65 -0.06
C GLY A 189 -2.76 0.72 0.56
N TYR A 190 -3.61 1.13 1.48
CA TYR A 190 -3.47 2.36 2.27
C TYR A 190 -2.91 2.04 3.66
N GLU A 191 -2.40 3.04 4.34
CA GLU A 191 -1.96 2.87 5.73
C GLU A 191 -3.15 2.47 6.61
N PRO A 192 -3.05 1.39 7.38
CA PRO A 192 -4.11 0.96 8.29
C PRO A 192 -4.56 2.07 9.24
N SER A 193 -5.87 2.21 9.40
CA SER A 193 -6.52 3.20 10.27
C SER A 193 -6.20 4.66 9.92
N SER A 194 -5.61 4.94 8.76
CA SER A 194 -5.36 6.30 8.30
C SER A 194 -6.62 6.95 7.73
N THR A 195 -6.64 8.27 7.70
CA THR A 195 -7.66 9.03 6.99
C THR A 195 -7.40 9.00 5.49
N ILE A 196 -8.36 8.53 4.72
CA ILE A 196 -8.35 8.55 3.27
C ILE A 196 -9.10 9.79 2.79
N THR A 197 -8.41 10.67 2.08
CA THR A 197 -9.02 11.82 1.43
C THR A 197 -9.30 11.52 -0.03
N ILE A 198 -10.57 11.66 -0.44
CA ILE A 198 -11.01 11.49 -1.82
C ILE A 198 -11.18 12.86 -2.48
N THR A 199 -10.54 13.04 -3.63
CA THR A 199 -10.63 14.26 -4.45
C THR A 199 -11.25 13.97 -5.81
N LEU A 200 -11.98 14.93 -6.37
CA LEU A 200 -12.54 14.89 -7.72
C LEU A 200 -12.00 16.09 -8.51
N GLY A 201 -11.18 15.82 -9.52
CA GLY A 201 -10.51 16.89 -10.28
C GLY A 201 -9.66 17.80 -9.39
N GLY A 202 -8.93 17.22 -8.41
CA GLY A 202 -8.08 17.92 -7.47
C GLY A 202 -8.80 18.61 -6.29
N ARG A 203 -10.14 18.64 -6.28
CA ARG A 203 -10.90 19.22 -5.14
C ARG A 203 -11.36 18.10 -4.21
N ARG A 204 -11.07 18.24 -2.90
CA ARG A 204 -11.55 17.33 -1.85
C ARG A 204 -13.07 17.28 -1.83
N ILE A 205 -13.62 16.06 -1.83
CA ILE A 205 -15.06 15.80 -1.84
C ILE A 205 -15.51 14.94 -0.67
N TRP A 206 -14.62 14.06 -0.17
CA TRP A 206 -14.95 13.12 0.90
C TRP A 206 -13.72 12.68 1.68
N ASP A 207 -13.95 12.25 2.93
CA ASP A 207 -12.97 11.54 3.74
C ASP A 207 -13.59 10.27 4.30
N THR A 208 -12.77 9.25 4.43
CA THR A 208 -13.08 8.00 5.09
C THR A 208 -11.87 7.51 5.87
N THR A 209 -11.96 6.36 6.50
CA THR A 209 -10.85 5.78 7.26
C THR A 209 -10.55 4.39 6.70
N ALA A 210 -9.27 4.09 6.51
CA ALA A 210 -8.83 2.75 6.16
C ALA A 210 -9.08 1.77 7.32
N ASN A 211 -9.47 0.57 6.99
CA ASN A 211 -9.58 -0.55 7.92
C ASN A 211 -8.20 -0.96 8.45
N ALA A 212 -8.17 -1.86 9.43
CA ALA A 212 -6.92 -2.38 10.00
C ALA A 212 -6.06 -3.17 8.99
N ASP A 213 -6.62 -3.58 7.87
CA ASP A 213 -5.94 -4.27 6.76
C ASP A 213 -5.53 -3.34 5.61
N GLY A 214 -5.71 -2.03 5.77
CA GLY A 214 -5.40 -1.03 4.73
C GLY A 214 -6.41 -0.98 3.59
N THR A 215 -7.57 -1.60 3.73
CA THR A 215 -8.68 -1.46 2.79
C THR A 215 -9.64 -0.36 3.24
N PHE A 216 -10.45 0.16 2.32
CA PHE A 216 -11.62 0.96 2.67
C PHE A 216 -12.78 0.69 1.72
N ASP A 217 -13.99 0.92 2.21
CA ASP A 217 -15.23 0.92 1.46
C ASP A 217 -16.08 2.07 1.97
N SER A 218 -16.50 2.96 1.08
CA SER A 218 -17.19 4.18 1.48
C SER A 218 -18.07 4.73 0.36
N GLY A 219 -19.25 5.19 0.73
CA GLY A 219 -20.15 5.89 -0.19
C GLY A 219 -20.02 7.40 -0.09
N PHE A 220 -20.07 8.09 -1.23
CA PHE A 220 -20.17 9.55 -1.26
C PHE A 220 -21.11 10.02 -2.38
N TRP A 221 -21.53 11.27 -2.31
CA TRP A 221 -22.40 11.87 -3.32
C TRP A 221 -21.58 12.65 -4.33
N ILE A 222 -21.93 12.51 -5.62
CA ILE A 222 -21.31 13.34 -6.66
C ILE A 222 -21.70 14.80 -6.41
N PRO A 223 -20.72 15.68 -6.13
CA PRO A 223 -21.00 17.08 -5.87
C PRO A 223 -21.48 17.81 -7.13
N ASP A 224 -22.08 18.97 -6.96
CA ASP A 224 -22.43 19.85 -8.07
C ASP A 224 -21.17 20.31 -8.81
N ARG A 225 -21.05 19.91 -10.06
CA ARG A 225 -19.92 20.16 -10.95
C ARG A 225 -20.38 20.18 -12.39
N GLU A 226 -19.62 20.85 -13.24
CA GLU A 226 -19.83 20.75 -14.68
C GLU A 226 -19.74 19.30 -15.16
N PRO A 227 -20.62 18.87 -16.09
CA PRO A 227 -20.49 17.56 -16.70
C PRO A 227 -19.13 17.39 -17.40
N GLY A 228 -18.48 16.25 -17.18
CA GLY A 228 -17.15 16.01 -17.75
C GLY A 228 -16.50 14.73 -17.21
N LEU A 229 -15.33 14.44 -17.73
CA LEU A 229 -14.48 13.35 -17.24
C LEU A 229 -13.49 13.90 -16.21
N TYR A 230 -13.49 13.35 -15.02
CA TYR A 230 -12.64 13.79 -13.92
C TYR A 230 -11.73 12.66 -13.44
N THR A 231 -10.50 13.00 -13.08
CA THR A 231 -9.67 12.13 -12.27
C THR A 231 -10.16 12.17 -10.83
N VAL A 232 -10.40 11.00 -10.25
CA VAL A 232 -10.67 10.83 -8.83
C VAL A 232 -9.43 10.23 -8.18
N THR A 233 -9.00 10.81 -7.07
CA THR A 233 -7.81 10.38 -6.35
C THR A 233 -8.18 10.10 -4.90
N ALA A 234 -7.75 8.96 -4.38
CA ALA A 234 -7.79 8.63 -2.97
C ALA A 234 -6.35 8.64 -2.41
N THR A 235 -6.13 9.33 -1.31
CA THR A 235 -4.80 9.42 -0.67
C THR A 235 -4.92 9.37 0.84
N ASP A 236 -3.99 8.70 1.49
CA ASP A 236 -3.93 8.59 2.95
C ASP A 236 -2.99 9.63 3.62
N GLY A 237 -2.36 10.49 2.85
CA GLY A 237 -1.38 11.44 3.36
C GLY A 237 -0.03 10.80 3.74
N HIS A 238 0.11 9.49 3.67
CA HIS A 238 1.34 8.74 3.91
C HIS A 238 2.09 8.37 2.62
N GLY A 239 1.54 8.77 1.49
CA GLY A 239 2.14 8.57 0.17
C GLY A 239 1.47 7.47 -0.65
N HIS A 240 0.46 6.79 -0.11
CA HIS A 240 -0.36 5.87 -0.88
C HIS A 240 -1.40 6.65 -1.68
N ILE A 241 -1.44 6.43 -2.98
CA ILE A 241 -2.31 7.16 -3.90
C ILE A 241 -2.94 6.16 -4.87
N GLY A 242 -4.25 6.09 -4.85
CA GLY A 242 -5.05 5.40 -5.86
C GLY A 242 -5.74 6.41 -6.78
N THR A 243 -5.81 6.11 -8.07
CA THR A 243 -6.48 6.98 -9.05
C THR A 243 -7.41 6.17 -9.94
N THR A 244 -8.54 6.77 -10.27
CA THR A 244 -9.48 6.27 -11.26
C THR A 244 -10.12 7.44 -11.99
N THR A 245 -10.97 7.16 -12.97
CA THR A 245 -11.72 8.19 -13.70
C THR A 245 -13.20 8.05 -13.46
N LEU A 246 -13.88 9.19 -13.32
CA LEU A 246 -15.33 9.26 -13.19
C LEU A 246 -15.89 10.26 -14.18
N ARG A 247 -16.90 9.84 -14.97
CA ARG A 247 -17.67 10.75 -15.81
C ARG A 247 -18.82 11.32 -14.99
N VAL A 248 -18.80 12.62 -14.74
CA VAL A 248 -19.92 13.36 -14.14
C VAL A 248 -20.88 13.77 -15.25
N MET A 249 -22.17 13.47 -15.06
CA MET A 249 -23.24 13.81 -16.00
C MET A 249 -24.16 14.86 -15.41
N ALA A 250 -24.82 15.63 -16.26
CA ALA A 250 -25.84 16.57 -15.83
C ALA A 250 -26.97 15.85 -15.06
N GLN A 251 -27.54 16.53 -14.09
CA GLN A 251 -28.70 16.01 -13.35
C GLN A 251 -29.87 15.78 -14.33
N ARG A 252 -30.49 14.60 -14.29
CA ARG A 252 -31.67 14.34 -15.07
C ARG A 252 -32.83 15.19 -14.50
N THR A 253 -33.26 16.19 -15.23
CA THR A 253 -34.51 16.88 -14.94
C THR A 253 -35.66 15.87 -15.04
N LYS A 254 -36.30 15.54 -13.92
CA LYS A 254 -37.57 14.81 -13.97
C LYS A 254 -38.58 15.71 -14.71
N LYS A 255 -39.01 15.27 -15.89
CA LYS A 255 -40.20 15.81 -16.53
C LYS A 255 -41.46 15.30 -15.82
#